data_c37382eef91760a8b46d5345a47effd6
#
_entry.id   c37382eef91760a8b46d5345a47effd6
#
_cell.length_a   1.000
_cell.length_b   1.000
_cell.length_c   1.000
_cell.angle_alpha   90.00
_cell.angle_beta   90.00
_cell.angle_gamma   90.00
#
_symmetry.space_group_name_H-M   'P 1'
#
loop_
_entity.id
_entity.type
_entity.pdbx_description
1 polymer ?
#
loop_
_entity_poly.entity_id
_entity_poly.type
_entity_poly.pdbx_seq_one_letter_code
_entity_poly.pdbx_strand_id
1 'polypeptide(L)'
;MQRLVQSLSQISANREAEIEEVCNSNHQEFVTSVNQLLQIREGTVSLTSEILGLSQSIQTSTEKLAQHKRALVESRGFRQNIDEAARALRDCSEVLRLANQVHELLGKKNHYAALSALAELQNVHLKEIIQYKIAEMIQKSVPATQKLIAEAVITDLNTWLYRIRESSQFLGEVAFYRTELRRTRFKERAEKMIHLADLKLTSAVELVSDETEEFDILDNEEVQIDFTPLFESLHIHEALRQSDKFRAEYAATRRRQKELLLPTTITLVDEDEASLSGLLEGIAGFAIIERATVKKTQELRSSVEVSRSLSRKSSVVRLFL
;
A
#
# COMPACT_ATOMS: atom_id res chain seq x y z
N MET A 1 28.13 133.51 9.99
CA MET A 1 27.62 132.47 9.00
C MET A 1 28.81 131.80 8.22
N GLN A 2 29.79 132.48 7.67
CA GLN A 2 30.86 131.88 6.90
C GLN A 2 31.68 130.82 7.59
N ARG A 3 31.97 130.98 8.88
CA ARG A 3 32.74 129.97 9.64
C ARG A 3 31.97 128.65 9.90
N LEU A 4 30.66 128.69 10.01
CA LEU A 4 29.76 127.56 10.18
C LEU A 4 29.67 126.67 8.92
N VAL A 5 29.55 127.38 7.74
CA VAL A 5 29.53 126.77 6.41
C VAL A 5 30.91 126.06 6.16
N GLN A 6 32.02 126.74 6.48
CA GLN A 6 33.37 126.12 6.34
C GLN A 6 33.56 124.89 7.27
N SER A 7 33.05 125.00 8.53
CA SER A 7 33.15 123.86 9.44
C SER A 7 32.30 122.64 9.04
N LEU A 8 31.09 122.94 8.46
CA LEU A 8 30.26 121.89 7.94
C LEU A 8 30.80 121.27 6.63
N SER A 9 31.39 122.11 5.72
CA SER A 9 32.09 121.61 4.58
C SER A 9 33.27 120.78 4.89
N GLN A 10 34.00 121.10 5.96
CA GLN A 10 35.19 120.37 6.43
C GLN A 10 34.77 119.03 7.11
N ILE A 11 33.66 119.03 7.84
CA ILE A 11 33.09 117.79 8.43
C ILE A 11 32.59 116.88 7.34
N SER A 12 31.90 117.48 6.31
CA SER A 12 31.45 116.67 5.12
C SER A 12 32.62 116.03 4.42
N ALA A 13 33.68 116.84 4.14
CA ALA A 13 34.85 116.32 3.42
C ALA A 13 35.57 115.25 4.28
N ASN A 14 35.70 115.43 5.63
CA ASN A 14 36.28 114.42 6.50
C ASN A 14 35.43 113.13 6.52
N ARG A 15 34.12 113.27 6.55
CA ARG A 15 33.24 112.08 6.51
C ARG A 15 33.27 111.38 5.13
N GLU A 16 33.38 112.15 4.02
CA GLU A 16 33.61 111.60 2.68
C GLU A 16 34.91 110.83 2.60
N ALA A 17 35.99 111.39 3.19
CA ALA A 17 37.29 110.70 3.24
C ALA A 17 37.26 109.44 4.14
N GLU A 18 36.59 109.52 5.34
CA GLU A 18 36.41 108.35 6.18
C GLU A 18 35.60 107.27 5.48
N ILE A 19 34.54 107.66 4.74
CA ILE A 19 33.73 106.69 3.96
C ILE A 19 34.60 106.14 2.85
N GLU A 20 35.34 106.94 2.15
CA GLU A 20 36.22 106.49 1.12
C GLU A 20 37.33 105.52 1.57
N GLU A 21 37.90 105.82 2.75
CA GLU A 21 38.90 104.97 3.44
C GLU A 21 38.26 103.62 3.90
N VAL A 22 37.09 103.67 4.53
CA VAL A 22 36.32 102.44 4.88
C VAL A 22 35.91 101.65 3.65
N CYS A 23 35.42 102.32 2.64
CA CYS A 23 35.08 101.65 1.35
C CYS A 23 36.30 101.01 0.71
N ASN A 24 37.41 101.70 0.66
CA ASN A 24 38.65 101.17 0.01
C ASN A 24 39.34 100.06 0.82
N SER A 25 39.34 100.19 2.19
CA SER A 25 39.89 99.15 3.02
C SER A 25 39.06 97.87 3.02
N ASN A 26 37.73 97.98 3.01
CA ASN A 26 36.84 96.83 3.02
C ASN A 26 36.47 96.32 1.63
N HIS A 27 36.77 97.06 0.54
CA HIS A 27 36.44 96.68 -0.79
C HIS A 27 37.02 95.31 -1.20
N GLN A 28 38.30 95.07 -0.81
CA GLN A 28 38.97 93.78 -1.15
C GLN A 28 38.35 92.59 -0.39
N GLU A 29 38.01 92.83 0.92
CA GLU A 29 37.32 91.78 1.70
C GLU A 29 35.90 91.48 1.18
N PHE A 30 35.19 92.59 0.82
CA PHE A 30 33.88 92.45 0.21
C PHE A 30 33.90 91.67 -1.11
N VAL A 31 34.81 92.01 -2.03
CA VAL A 31 35.00 91.31 -3.28
C VAL A 31 35.39 89.84 -3.06
N THR A 32 36.27 89.62 -2.11
CA THR A 32 36.66 88.23 -1.73
C THR A 32 35.49 87.42 -1.17
N SER A 33 34.69 88.03 -0.28
CA SER A 33 33.52 87.40 0.29
C SER A 33 32.43 87.15 -0.76
N VAL A 34 32.20 88.08 -1.69
CA VAL A 34 31.29 87.88 -2.83
C VAL A 34 31.79 86.74 -3.71
N ASN A 35 33.03 86.68 -4.03
CA ASN A 35 33.64 85.57 -4.79
C ASN A 35 33.51 84.21 -4.09
N GLN A 36 33.73 84.19 -2.78
CA GLN A 36 33.52 82.98 -1.98
C GLN A 36 32.05 82.55 -1.97
N LEU A 37 31.09 83.51 -1.82
CA LEU A 37 29.67 83.19 -1.93
C LEU A 37 29.27 82.70 -3.30
N LEU A 38 29.87 83.22 -4.40
CA LEU A 38 29.63 82.71 -5.75
C LEU A 38 30.18 81.29 -5.91
N GLN A 39 31.40 81.01 -5.41
CA GLN A 39 31.95 79.67 -5.38
C GLN A 39 31.13 78.69 -4.59
N ILE A 40 30.67 79.09 -3.37
CA ILE A 40 29.75 78.29 -2.56
C ILE A 40 28.45 78.02 -3.33
N ARG A 41 27.89 79.03 -3.98
CA ARG A 41 26.70 78.90 -4.79
C ARG A 41 26.90 77.93 -5.99
N GLU A 42 27.99 78.06 -6.72
CA GLU A 42 28.36 77.10 -7.78
C GLU A 42 28.55 75.69 -7.24
N GLY A 43 29.28 75.56 -6.12
CA GLY A 43 29.46 74.29 -5.47
C GLY A 43 28.14 73.68 -5.01
N THR A 44 27.23 74.50 -4.43
CA THR A 44 25.90 73.99 -4.01
C THR A 44 25.01 73.58 -5.17
N VAL A 45 25.06 74.32 -6.31
CA VAL A 45 24.34 73.97 -7.52
C VAL A 45 24.88 72.64 -8.10
N SER A 46 26.19 72.49 -8.18
CA SER A 46 26.85 71.25 -8.64
C SER A 46 26.46 70.09 -7.74
N LEU A 47 26.58 70.28 -6.39
CA LEU A 47 26.24 69.27 -5.41
C LEU A 47 24.75 68.87 -5.50
N THR A 48 23.87 69.82 -5.69
CA THR A 48 22.46 69.57 -5.85
C THR A 48 22.19 68.75 -7.10
N SER A 49 22.85 69.08 -8.21
CA SER A 49 22.78 68.33 -9.47
C SER A 49 23.27 66.88 -9.32
N GLU A 50 24.39 66.67 -8.59
CA GLU A 50 24.92 65.33 -8.30
C GLU A 50 23.99 64.54 -7.40
N ILE A 51 23.42 65.16 -6.35
CA ILE A 51 22.43 64.53 -5.46
C ILE A 51 21.16 64.11 -6.28
N LEU A 52 20.67 64.96 -7.16
CA LEU A 52 19.55 64.62 -8.03
C LEU A 52 19.89 63.45 -8.97
N GLY A 53 21.07 63.47 -9.59
CA GLY A 53 21.57 62.39 -10.43
C GLY A 53 21.71 61.07 -9.65
N LEU A 54 22.26 61.14 -8.44
CA LEU A 54 22.37 59.97 -7.55
C LEU A 54 20.99 59.45 -7.13
N SER A 55 20.11 60.37 -6.76
CA SER A 55 18.71 60.01 -6.37
C SER A 55 18.01 59.29 -7.53
N GLN A 56 18.14 59.80 -8.74
CA GLN A 56 17.55 59.19 -9.93
C GLN A 56 18.18 57.84 -10.25
N SER A 57 19.48 57.70 -10.05
CA SER A 57 20.22 56.43 -10.23
C SER A 57 19.76 55.38 -9.18
N ILE A 58 19.60 55.79 -7.92
CA ILE A 58 19.06 54.92 -6.85
C ILE A 58 17.64 54.49 -7.17
N GLN A 59 16.80 55.42 -7.62
CA GLN A 59 15.41 55.15 -7.96
C GLN A 59 15.31 54.14 -9.12
N THR A 60 16.04 54.33 -10.19
CA THR A 60 16.08 53.41 -11.32
C THR A 60 16.68 52.04 -10.93
N SER A 61 17.68 52.02 -10.09
CA SER A 61 18.24 50.75 -9.55
C SER A 61 17.26 50.02 -8.66
N THR A 62 16.53 50.75 -7.83
CA THR A 62 15.48 50.19 -6.95
C THR A 62 14.32 49.62 -7.77
N GLU A 63 13.89 50.31 -8.83
CA GLU A 63 12.87 49.81 -9.75
C GLU A 63 13.33 48.52 -10.47
N LYS A 64 14.54 48.50 -10.98
CA LYS A 64 15.13 47.29 -11.57
C LYS A 64 15.20 46.14 -10.57
N LEU A 65 15.65 46.40 -9.35
CA LEU A 65 15.72 45.42 -8.29
C LEU A 65 14.33 44.87 -7.95
N ALA A 66 13.31 45.75 -7.86
CA ALA A 66 11.92 45.34 -7.62
C ALA A 66 11.40 44.47 -8.77
N GLN A 67 11.70 44.81 -10.02
CA GLN A 67 11.34 43.97 -11.17
C GLN A 67 12.02 42.61 -11.13
N HIS A 68 13.33 42.55 -10.87
CA HIS A 68 14.05 41.29 -10.73
C HIS A 68 13.53 40.45 -9.58
N LYS A 69 13.19 41.07 -8.42
CA LYS A 69 12.59 40.38 -7.30
C LYS A 69 11.23 39.76 -7.67
N ARG A 70 10.36 40.50 -8.39
CA ARG A 70 9.08 39.96 -8.86
C ARG A 70 9.27 38.79 -9.80
N ALA A 71 10.13 38.92 -10.80
CA ALA A 71 10.44 37.85 -11.74
C ALA A 71 11.01 36.60 -11.03
N LEU A 72 11.83 36.80 -9.99
CA LEU A 72 12.37 35.71 -9.19
C LEU A 72 11.30 34.99 -8.34
N VAL A 73 10.35 35.73 -7.77
CA VAL A 73 9.20 35.17 -7.03
C VAL A 73 8.30 34.39 -7.98
N GLU A 74 8.01 34.94 -9.14
CA GLU A 74 7.21 34.25 -10.17
C GLU A 74 7.90 32.97 -10.67
N SER A 75 9.21 33.04 -10.95
CA SER A 75 9.99 31.88 -11.37
C SER A 75 10.01 30.78 -10.29
N ARG A 76 10.11 31.16 -9.00
CA ARG A 76 10.01 30.20 -7.89
C ARG A 76 8.61 29.57 -7.81
N GLY A 77 7.54 30.38 -7.98
CA GLY A 77 6.17 29.87 -8.02
C GLY A 77 5.97 28.87 -9.17
N PHE A 78 6.44 29.19 -10.38
CA PHE A 78 6.38 28.26 -11.51
C PHE A 78 7.15 26.96 -11.24
N ARG A 79 8.35 27.06 -10.70
CA ARG A 79 9.16 25.88 -10.36
C ARG A 79 8.46 25.01 -9.32
N GLN A 80 7.89 25.61 -8.29
CA GLN A 80 7.14 24.88 -7.25
C GLN A 80 5.93 24.16 -7.86
N ASN A 81 5.16 24.84 -8.70
CA ASN A 81 4.01 24.24 -9.38
C ASN A 81 4.43 23.08 -10.31
N ILE A 82 5.57 23.20 -11.01
CA ILE A 82 6.12 22.13 -11.84
C ILE A 82 6.53 20.93 -10.96
N ASP A 83 7.21 21.20 -9.85
CA ASP A 83 7.65 20.14 -8.93
C ASP A 83 6.45 19.42 -8.27
N GLU A 84 5.39 20.14 -7.96
CA GLU A 84 4.11 19.56 -7.46
C GLU A 84 3.41 18.73 -8.54
N ALA A 85 3.31 19.24 -9.75
CA ALA A 85 2.74 18.52 -10.88
C ALA A 85 3.54 17.25 -11.22
N ALA A 86 4.87 17.33 -11.17
CA ALA A 86 5.73 16.18 -11.41
C ALA A 86 5.61 15.10 -10.33
N ARG A 87 5.40 15.50 -9.06
CA ARG A 87 5.08 14.54 -7.98
C ARG A 87 3.73 13.89 -8.21
N ALA A 88 2.70 14.68 -8.44
CA ALA A 88 1.35 14.17 -8.71
C ALA A 88 1.31 13.18 -9.88
N LEU A 89 2.05 13.45 -10.95
CA LEU A 89 2.16 12.55 -12.11
C LEU A 89 2.87 11.24 -11.76
N ARG A 90 3.92 11.28 -10.94
CA ARG A 90 4.62 10.06 -10.47
C ARG A 90 3.70 9.20 -9.61
N ASP A 91 2.96 9.81 -8.67
CA ASP A 91 2.04 9.11 -7.79
C ASP A 91 0.88 8.49 -8.59
N CYS A 92 0.33 9.21 -9.56
CA CYS A 92 -0.68 8.68 -10.49
C CYS A 92 -0.12 7.54 -11.36
N SER A 93 1.13 7.65 -11.82
CA SER A 93 1.79 6.61 -12.62
C SER A 93 1.98 5.32 -11.80
N GLU A 94 2.37 5.43 -10.54
CA GLU A 94 2.54 4.28 -9.65
C GLU A 94 1.19 3.58 -9.37
N VAL A 95 0.14 4.35 -9.16
CA VAL A 95 -1.22 3.80 -9.01
C VAL A 95 -1.68 3.05 -10.26
N LEU A 96 -1.42 3.60 -11.45
CA LEU A 96 -1.75 2.92 -12.71
C LEU A 96 -0.90 1.66 -12.91
N ARG A 97 0.37 1.69 -12.55
CA ARG A 97 1.25 0.52 -12.60
C ARG A 97 0.72 -0.61 -11.72
N LEU A 98 0.32 -0.31 -10.49
CA LEU A 98 -0.28 -1.29 -9.57
C LEU A 98 -1.62 -1.80 -10.08
N ALA A 99 -2.47 -0.93 -10.63
CA ALA A 99 -3.74 -1.36 -11.23
C ALA A 99 -3.52 -2.32 -12.41
N ASN A 100 -2.55 -2.05 -13.29
CA ASN A 100 -2.16 -2.96 -14.35
C ASN A 100 -1.60 -4.28 -13.81
N GLN A 101 -0.77 -4.23 -12.78
CA GLN A 101 -0.24 -5.42 -12.12
C GLN A 101 -1.35 -6.31 -11.55
N VAL A 102 -2.37 -5.72 -10.93
CA VAL A 102 -3.57 -6.47 -10.47
C VAL A 102 -4.24 -7.16 -11.66
N HIS A 103 -4.40 -6.46 -12.77
CA HIS A 103 -5.02 -7.03 -13.98
C HIS A 103 -4.20 -8.19 -14.58
N GLU A 104 -2.88 -8.04 -14.65
CA GLU A 104 -1.98 -9.11 -15.11
C GLU A 104 -2.01 -10.34 -14.19
N LEU A 105 -2.02 -10.14 -12.87
CA LEU A 105 -2.09 -11.21 -11.90
C LEU A 105 -3.42 -11.97 -11.97
N LEU A 106 -4.52 -11.27 -12.22
CA LEU A 106 -5.82 -11.89 -12.49
C LEU A 106 -5.79 -12.73 -13.78
N GLY A 107 -5.17 -12.24 -14.84
CA GLY A 107 -4.97 -12.99 -16.07
C GLY A 107 -4.12 -14.26 -15.90
N LYS A 108 -3.15 -14.23 -14.96
CA LYS A 108 -2.32 -15.38 -14.60
C LYS A 108 -2.97 -16.31 -13.57
N LYS A 109 -4.21 -16.05 -13.14
CA LYS A 109 -4.94 -16.77 -12.09
C LYS A 109 -4.26 -16.76 -10.71
N ASN A 110 -3.37 -15.81 -10.46
CA ASN A 110 -2.77 -15.63 -9.15
C ASN A 110 -3.63 -14.69 -8.30
N HIS A 111 -4.73 -15.22 -7.80
CA HIS A 111 -5.77 -14.44 -7.11
C HIS A 111 -5.29 -13.84 -5.77
N TYR A 112 -4.44 -14.57 -5.05
CA TYR A 112 -3.91 -14.09 -3.78
C TYR A 112 -2.97 -12.89 -3.96
N ALA A 113 -2.04 -12.95 -4.90
CA ALA A 113 -1.16 -11.83 -5.21
C ALA A 113 -1.93 -10.63 -5.76
N ALA A 114 -2.97 -10.87 -6.59
CA ALA A 114 -3.84 -9.80 -7.09
C ALA A 114 -4.59 -9.09 -5.95
N LEU A 115 -5.10 -9.83 -4.97
CA LEU A 115 -5.76 -9.26 -3.79
C LEU A 115 -4.79 -8.46 -2.91
N SER A 116 -3.56 -8.96 -2.73
CA SER A 116 -2.51 -8.26 -1.98
C SER A 116 -2.12 -6.95 -2.65
N ALA A 117 -1.89 -6.96 -3.96
CA ALA A 117 -1.59 -5.75 -4.73
C ALA A 117 -2.77 -4.74 -4.72
N LEU A 118 -4.02 -5.23 -4.75
CA LEU A 118 -5.21 -4.40 -4.64
C LEU A 118 -5.34 -3.77 -3.25
N ALA A 119 -4.99 -4.50 -2.19
CA ALA A 119 -4.98 -3.99 -0.83
C ALA A 119 -3.88 -2.93 -0.62
N GLU A 120 -2.70 -3.12 -1.19
CA GLU A 120 -1.62 -2.15 -1.19
C GLU A 120 -2.03 -0.86 -1.91
N LEU A 121 -2.58 -0.99 -3.12
CA LEU A 121 -3.12 0.12 -3.90
C LEU A 121 -4.16 0.91 -3.10
N GLN A 122 -5.11 0.22 -2.43
CA GLN A 122 -6.19 0.86 -1.68
C GLN A 122 -5.70 1.54 -0.39
N ASN A 123 -4.78 0.91 0.34
CA ASN A 123 -4.40 1.36 1.67
C ASN A 123 -3.27 2.40 1.67
N VAL A 124 -2.39 2.37 0.68
CA VAL A 124 -1.21 3.23 0.57
C VAL A 124 -1.44 4.29 -0.49
N HIS A 125 -1.45 3.92 -1.75
CA HIS A 125 -1.34 4.85 -2.86
C HIS A 125 -2.60 5.65 -3.17
N LEU A 126 -3.80 5.08 -3.00
CA LEU A 126 -5.05 5.83 -3.22
C LEU A 126 -5.25 6.96 -2.22
N LYS A 127 -4.68 6.88 -1.02
CA LYS A 127 -4.77 7.95 -0.02
C LYS A 127 -3.94 9.17 -0.41
N GLU A 128 -2.82 8.97 -1.08
CA GLU A 128 -1.91 10.04 -1.51
C GLU A 128 -2.50 10.86 -2.67
N ILE A 129 -3.29 10.22 -3.53
CA ILE A 129 -3.88 10.85 -4.73
C ILE A 129 -5.38 11.11 -4.63
N ILE A 130 -5.95 11.09 -3.44
CA ILE A 130 -7.42 11.21 -3.22
C ILE A 130 -8.05 12.46 -3.85
N GLN A 131 -7.26 13.52 -4.03
CA GLN A 131 -7.69 14.78 -4.64
C GLN A 131 -7.87 14.70 -6.17
N TYR A 132 -7.40 13.64 -6.81
CA TYR A 132 -7.46 13.50 -8.27
C TYR A 132 -8.62 12.59 -8.68
N LYS A 133 -9.27 12.95 -9.78
CA LYS A 133 -10.40 12.19 -10.34
C LYS A 133 -10.07 10.71 -10.65
N ILE A 134 -8.81 10.43 -10.94
CA ILE A 134 -8.33 9.07 -11.20
C ILE A 134 -8.47 8.17 -9.95
N ALA A 135 -8.23 8.72 -8.75
CA ALA A 135 -8.41 7.98 -7.51
C ALA A 135 -9.88 7.59 -7.29
N GLU A 136 -10.81 8.49 -7.56
CA GLU A 136 -12.25 8.23 -7.46
C GLU A 136 -12.68 7.11 -8.41
N MET A 137 -12.19 7.14 -9.66
CA MET A 137 -12.50 6.09 -10.65
C MET A 137 -11.98 4.72 -10.20
N ILE A 138 -10.74 4.66 -9.72
CA ILE A 138 -10.13 3.41 -9.24
C ILE A 138 -10.84 2.93 -7.98
N GLN A 139 -11.13 3.81 -7.03
CA GLN A 139 -11.84 3.47 -5.79
C GLN A 139 -13.23 2.87 -6.07
N LYS A 140 -13.93 3.36 -7.07
CA LYS A 140 -15.21 2.78 -7.52
C LYS A 140 -15.05 1.41 -8.17
N SER A 141 -13.92 1.12 -8.81
CA SER A 141 -13.65 -0.18 -9.44
C SER A 141 -13.20 -1.26 -8.45
N VAL A 142 -12.63 -0.88 -7.29
CA VAL A 142 -12.12 -1.82 -6.28
C VAL A 142 -13.15 -2.87 -5.85
N PRO A 143 -14.39 -2.53 -5.44
CA PRO A 143 -15.36 -3.53 -5.01
C PRO A 143 -15.78 -4.48 -6.14
N ALA A 144 -15.83 -4.01 -7.38
CA ALA A 144 -16.09 -4.84 -8.54
C ALA A 144 -14.95 -5.85 -8.77
N THR A 145 -13.69 -5.39 -8.66
CA THR A 145 -12.51 -6.25 -8.78
C THR A 145 -12.45 -7.28 -7.64
N GLN A 146 -12.75 -6.91 -6.41
CA GLN A 146 -12.84 -7.83 -5.27
C GLN A 146 -13.90 -8.91 -5.49
N LYS A 147 -15.05 -8.53 -6.05
CA LYS A 147 -16.13 -9.47 -6.40
C LYS A 147 -15.68 -10.44 -7.49
N LEU A 148 -15.02 -9.95 -8.53
CA LEU A 148 -14.46 -10.80 -9.62
C LEU A 148 -13.43 -11.80 -9.06
N ILE A 149 -12.54 -11.37 -8.17
CA ILE A 149 -11.59 -12.26 -7.51
C ILE A 149 -12.33 -13.37 -6.73
N ALA A 150 -13.32 -12.99 -5.92
CA ALA A 150 -14.09 -13.96 -5.15
C ALA A 150 -14.82 -14.99 -6.03
N GLU A 151 -15.44 -14.55 -7.12
CA GLU A 151 -16.14 -15.42 -8.05
C GLU A 151 -15.18 -16.35 -8.83
N ALA A 152 -14.03 -15.82 -9.27
CA ALA A 152 -13.02 -16.62 -9.96
C ALA A 152 -12.46 -17.72 -9.05
N VAL A 153 -12.15 -17.38 -7.80
CA VAL A 153 -11.64 -18.33 -6.81
C VAL A 153 -12.66 -19.42 -6.46
N ILE A 154 -13.94 -19.11 -6.35
CA ILE A 154 -15.01 -20.10 -6.16
C ILE A 154 -15.09 -21.02 -7.37
N THR A 155 -14.95 -20.50 -8.58
CA THR A 155 -14.96 -21.31 -9.81
C THR A 155 -13.78 -22.27 -9.86
N ASP A 156 -12.58 -21.80 -9.53
CA ASP A 156 -11.39 -22.64 -9.45
C ASP A 156 -11.50 -23.70 -8.33
N LEU A 157 -12.05 -23.33 -7.18
CA LEU A 157 -12.36 -24.26 -6.10
C LEU A 157 -13.38 -25.34 -6.54
N ASN A 158 -14.44 -24.96 -7.22
CA ASN A 158 -15.43 -25.92 -7.72
C ASN A 158 -14.81 -26.88 -8.75
N THR A 159 -13.95 -26.38 -9.64
CA THR A 159 -13.23 -27.20 -10.61
C THR A 159 -12.33 -28.20 -9.89
N TRP A 160 -11.62 -27.76 -8.86
CA TRP A 160 -10.80 -28.62 -8.01
C TRP A 160 -11.64 -29.68 -7.27
N LEU A 161 -12.78 -29.30 -6.69
CA LEU A 161 -13.69 -30.22 -6.02
C LEU A 161 -14.24 -31.31 -6.97
N TYR A 162 -14.52 -30.97 -8.24
CA TYR A 162 -14.93 -31.96 -9.24
C TYR A 162 -13.79 -32.90 -9.60
N ARG A 163 -12.56 -32.41 -9.71
CA ARG A 163 -11.37 -33.23 -9.99
C ARG A 163 -11.10 -34.23 -8.85
N ILE A 164 -11.20 -33.78 -7.60
CA ILE A 164 -11.02 -34.67 -6.43
C ILE A 164 -12.09 -35.75 -6.37
N ARG A 165 -13.30 -35.46 -6.84
CA ARG A 165 -14.36 -36.46 -6.91
C ARG A 165 -13.95 -37.65 -7.79
N GLU A 166 -13.26 -37.41 -8.90
CA GLU A 166 -12.72 -38.49 -9.76
C GLU A 166 -11.73 -39.38 -9.00
N SER A 167 -10.92 -38.78 -8.10
CA SER A 167 -10.00 -39.54 -7.26
C SER A 167 -10.70 -40.29 -6.11
N SER A 168 -11.96 -40.00 -5.81
CA SER A 168 -12.68 -40.65 -4.69
C SER A 168 -12.90 -42.13 -4.89
N GLN A 169 -13.14 -42.56 -6.12
CA GLN A 169 -13.31 -43.98 -6.43
C GLN A 169 -12.06 -44.78 -6.11
N PHE A 170 -10.91 -44.32 -6.60
CA PHE A 170 -9.62 -44.95 -6.34
C PHE A 170 -9.24 -44.96 -4.85
N LEU A 171 -9.48 -43.86 -4.14
CA LEU A 171 -9.23 -43.81 -2.69
C LEU A 171 -10.10 -44.79 -1.91
N GLY A 172 -11.35 -44.96 -2.34
CA GLY A 172 -12.25 -45.93 -1.76
C GLY A 172 -11.76 -47.36 -1.97
N GLU A 173 -11.37 -47.72 -3.19
CA GLU A 173 -10.82 -49.02 -3.54
C GLU A 173 -9.57 -49.35 -2.66
N VAL A 174 -8.63 -48.43 -2.57
CA VAL A 174 -7.44 -48.55 -1.69
C VAL A 174 -7.86 -48.75 -0.22
N ALA A 175 -8.84 -48.00 0.27
CA ALA A 175 -9.32 -48.12 1.63
C ALA A 175 -9.97 -49.48 1.91
N PHE A 176 -10.78 -49.99 1.00
CA PHE A 176 -11.38 -51.31 1.12
C PHE A 176 -10.31 -52.42 1.10
N TYR A 177 -9.39 -52.40 0.12
CA TYR A 177 -8.28 -53.35 0.03
C TYR A 177 -7.48 -53.42 1.32
N ARG A 178 -7.15 -52.28 1.92
CA ARG A 178 -6.40 -52.23 3.19
C ARG A 178 -7.23 -52.69 4.39
N THR A 179 -8.52 -52.42 4.36
CA THR A 179 -9.41 -52.91 5.41
C THR A 179 -9.50 -54.44 5.36
N GLU A 180 -9.56 -55.04 4.17
CA GLU A 180 -9.57 -56.52 4.01
C GLU A 180 -8.24 -57.13 4.40
N LEU A 181 -7.10 -56.52 4.07
CA LEU A 181 -5.77 -56.95 4.54
C LEU A 181 -5.69 -56.88 6.07
N ARG A 182 -6.24 -55.85 6.70
CA ARG A 182 -6.26 -55.73 8.16
C ARG A 182 -7.16 -56.79 8.78
N ARG A 183 -8.28 -57.10 8.18
CA ARG A 183 -9.21 -58.14 8.60
C ARG A 183 -8.60 -59.54 8.52
N THR A 184 -7.87 -59.83 7.43
CA THR A 184 -7.20 -61.12 7.24
C THR A 184 -6.04 -61.27 8.26
N ARG A 185 -5.22 -60.25 8.47
CA ARG A 185 -4.17 -60.25 9.51
C ARG A 185 -4.74 -60.42 10.91
N PHE A 186 -5.90 -59.81 11.19
CA PHE A 186 -6.56 -59.97 12.49
C PHE A 186 -7.09 -61.39 12.67
N LYS A 187 -7.69 -62.02 11.65
CA LYS A 187 -8.10 -63.41 11.69
C LYS A 187 -6.94 -64.36 11.93
N GLU A 188 -5.84 -64.19 11.18
CA GLU A 188 -4.63 -64.97 11.32
C GLU A 188 -3.98 -64.83 12.71
N ARG A 189 -4.02 -63.65 13.29
CA ARG A 189 -3.56 -63.40 14.66
C ARG A 189 -4.50 -64.04 15.68
N ALA A 190 -5.81 -63.95 15.50
CA ALA A 190 -6.79 -64.62 16.38
C ALA A 190 -6.63 -66.12 16.37
N GLU A 191 -6.39 -66.76 15.18
CA GLU A 191 -6.15 -68.16 15.04
C GLU A 191 -4.80 -68.58 15.71
N LYS A 192 -3.74 -67.77 15.55
CA LYS A 192 -2.46 -67.98 16.24
C LYS A 192 -2.59 -67.82 17.75
N MET A 193 -3.41 -66.88 18.25
CA MET A 193 -3.71 -66.68 19.68
C MET A 193 -4.46 -67.88 20.26
N ILE A 194 -5.41 -68.48 19.53
CA ILE A 194 -6.14 -69.68 19.96
C ILE A 194 -5.13 -70.83 20.10
N HIS A 195 -4.19 -71.03 19.18
CA HIS A 195 -3.11 -72.00 19.27
C HIS A 195 -2.13 -71.72 20.40
N LEU A 196 -1.87 -70.45 20.75
CA LEU A 196 -0.96 -70.04 21.84
C LEU A 196 -1.67 -70.14 23.22
N ALA A 197 -2.98 -70.03 23.28
CA ALA A 197 -3.75 -70.25 24.53
C ALA A 197 -3.66 -71.68 25.01
N ASP A 198 -3.54 -72.66 24.12
CA ASP A 198 -3.29 -74.06 24.45
C ASP A 198 -1.88 -74.27 25.02
N LEU A 199 -0.93 -73.38 24.77
CA LEU A 199 0.48 -73.50 25.20
C LEU A 199 0.82 -72.77 26.52
N LYS A 200 -0.17 -72.21 27.24
CA LYS A 200 0.02 -71.49 28.54
C LYS A 200 1.17 -70.47 28.60
N LEU A 201 1.51 -69.83 27.52
CA LEU A 201 2.47 -68.74 27.54
C LEU A 201 1.71 -67.38 27.64
N THR A 202 1.51 -66.95 28.88
CA THR A 202 1.11 -65.57 29.20
C THR A 202 2.31 -64.66 29.13
N SER A 203 2.67 -64.19 27.98
CA SER A 203 3.60 -63.08 27.83
C SER A 203 2.80 -61.80 27.62
N ALA A 204 2.82 -60.93 28.62
CA ALA A 204 2.15 -59.61 28.61
C ALA A 204 2.79 -58.62 27.60
N VAL A 205 3.89 -59.04 26.93
CA VAL A 205 4.68 -58.19 26.03
C VAL A 205 4.06 -58.11 24.62
N GLU A 206 3.27 -59.12 24.22
CA GLU A 206 2.67 -59.13 22.85
C GLU A 206 1.36 -58.34 22.72
N LEU A 207 0.77 -57.91 23.84
CA LEU A 207 -0.46 -57.11 23.83
C LEU A 207 -0.22 -55.61 23.63
N VAL A 208 1.03 -55.15 23.67
CA VAL A 208 1.33 -53.70 23.66
C VAL A 208 1.70 -53.16 22.24
N SER A 209 1.87 -54.02 21.27
CA SER A 209 2.35 -53.57 19.92
C SER A 209 1.25 -53.37 18.90
N ASP A 210 -0.02 -53.31 19.28
CA ASP A 210 -1.07 -52.85 18.41
C ASP A 210 -1.27 -51.32 18.57
N GLU A 211 -0.17 -50.57 18.42
CA GLU A 211 -0.33 -49.19 17.95
C GLU A 211 -1.06 -49.29 16.63
N THR A 212 -2.31 -48.87 16.68
CA THR A 212 -3.08 -48.57 15.50
C THR A 212 -2.32 -47.50 14.74
N GLU A 213 -1.44 -47.92 13.82
CA GLU A 213 -0.96 -47.00 12.79
C GLU A 213 -2.19 -46.48 12.12
N GLU A 214 -2.60 -45.25 12.51
CA GLU A 214 -3.65 -44.49 11.83
C GLU A 214 -3.11 -44.23 10.43
N PHE A 215 -3.40 -45.17 9.55
CA PHE A 215 -2.99 -45.06 8.18
C PHE A 215 -3.74 -43.88 7.57
N ASP A 216 -3.01 -42.76 7.40
CA ASP A 216 -3.51 -41.63 6.64
C ASP A 216 -3.42 -41.99 5.15
N ILE A 217 -4.56 -42.34 4.55
CA ILE A 217 -4.68 -42.73 3.14
C ILE A 217 -4.15 -41.63 2.22
N LEU A 218 -4.09 -40.39 2.72
CA LEU A 218 -3.58 -39.22 2.01
C LEU A 218 -2.05 -39.12 2.00
N ASP A 219 -1.35 -39.86 2.85
CA ASP A 219 0.12 -39.99 2.81
C ASP A 219 0.60 -41.04 1.79
N ASN A 220 -0.34 -41.62 1.04
CA ASN A 220 0.03 -42.54 -0.04
C ASN A 220 0.63 -41.76 -1.21
N GLU A 221 1.87 -42.13 -1.60
CA GLU A 221 2.61 -41.49 -2.69
C GLU A 221 1.86 -41.56 -4.06
N GLU A 222 0.93 -42.53 -4.20
CA GLU A 222 0.14 -42.71 -5.42
C GLU A 222 -1.01 -41.72 -5.58
N VAL A 223 -1.48 -41.12 -4.47
CA VAL A 223 -2.60 -40.16 -4.48
C VAL A 223 -2.23 -38.88 -3.76
N GLN A 224 -1.45 -38.05 -4.43
CA GLN A 224 -1.15 -36.71 -3.94
C GLN A 224 -2.30 -35.77 -4.27
N ILE A 225 -3.11 -35.43 -3.27
CA ILE A 225 -4.15 -34.42 -3.42
C ILE A 225 -3.55 -33.06 -3.06
N ASP A 226 -3.48 -32.18 -4.06
CA ASP A 226 -3.07 -30.79 -3.85
C ASP A 226 -4.23 -29.99 -3.22
N PHE A 227 -4.07 -29.56 -1.96
CA PHE A 227 -5.03 -28.73 -1.24
C PHE A 227 -4.81 -27.22 -1.44
N THR A 228 -3.84 -26.82 -2.25
CA THR A 228 -3.53 -25.39 -2.51
C THR A 228 -4.76 -24.59 -2.94
N PRO A 229 -5.63 -25.04 -3.85
CA PRO A 229 -6.81 -24.26 -4.25
C PRO A 229 -7.82 -24.04 -3.10
N LEU A 230 -7.92 -24.99 -2.18
CA LEU A 230 -8.76 -24.83 -0.97
C LEU A 230 -8.17 -23.76 -0.05
N PHE A 231 -6.86 -23.77 0.16
CA PHE A 231 -6.17 -22.83 1.03
C PHE A 231 -6.22 -21.42 0.49
N GLU A 232 -5.92 -21.23 -0.78
CA GLU A 232 -6.04 -19.93 -1.45
C GLU A 232 -7.45 -19.37 -1.33
N SER A 233 -8.46 -20.21 -1.61
CA SER A 233 -9.86 -19.81 -1.52
C SER A 233 -10.24 -19.39 -0.10
N LEU A 234 -9.83 -20.13 0.91
CA LEU A 234 -10.09 -19.81 2.30
C LEU A 234 -9.46 -18.48 2.71
N HIS A 235 -8.18 -18.27 2.38
CA HIS A 235 -7.44 -17.05 2.70
C HIS A 235 -8.00 -15.81 2.00
N ILE A 236 -8.37 -15.94 0.72
CA ILE A 236 -8.95 -14.84 -0.04
C ILE A 236 -10.31 -14.43 0.53
N HIS A 237 -11.18 -15.39 0.84
CA HIS A 237 -12.49 -15.09 1.43
C HIS A 237 -12.40 -14.55 2.87
N GLU A 238 -11.38 -14.97 3.62
CA GLU A 238 -11.11 -14.41 4.94
C GLU A 238 -10.63 -12.95 4.83
N ALA A 239 -9.71 -12.65 3.91
CA ALA A 239 -9.24 -11.30 3.65
C ALA A 239 -10.35 -10.36 3.17
N LEU A 240 -11.29 -10.87 2.37
CA LEU A 240 -12.48 -10.16 1.92
C LEU A 240 -13.60 -10.09 2.99
N ARG A 241 -13.43 -10.72 4.15
CA ARG A 241 -14.45 -10.85 5.21
C ARG A 241 -15.74 -11.53 4.74
N GLN A 242 -15.63 -12.47 3.81
CA GLN A 242 -16.75 -13.23 3.23
C GLN A 242 -16.70 -14.72 3.59
N SER A 243 -16.13 -15.08 4.74
CA SER A 243 -15.98 -16.48 5.18
C SER A 243 -17.30 -17.26 5.26
N ASP A 244 -18.39 -16.59 5.62
CA ASP A 244 -19.70 -17.24 5.71
C ASP A 244 -20.28 -17.55 4.32
N LYS A 245 -20.06 -16.66 3.35
CA LYS A 245 -20.41 -16.89 1.95
C LYS A 245 -19.63 -18.08 1.38
N PHE A 246 -18.34 -18.13 1.64
CA PHE A 246 -17.49 -19.26 1.25
C PHE A 246 -18.01 -20.59 1.82
N ARG A 247 -18.35 -20.63 3.11
CA ARG A 247 -18.89 -21.85 3.73
C ARG A 247 -20.20 -22.30 3.12
N ALA A 248 -21.10 -21.37 2.84
CA ALA A 248 -22.39 -21.65 2.21
C ALA A 248 -22.21 -22.23 0.79
N GLU A 249 -21.35 -21.61 -0.02
CA GLU A 249 -21.03 -22.06 -1.40
C GLU A 249 -20.34 -23.44 -1.39
N TYR A 250 -19.34 -23.62 -0.52
CA TYR A 250 -18.66 -24.91 -0.33
C TYR A 250 -19.66 -26.00 0.03
N ALA A 251 -20.50 -25.77 1.05
CA ALA A 251 -21.50 -26.73 1.48
C ALA A 251 -22.53 -27.04 0.38
N ALA A 252 -22.95 -26.04 -0.39
CA ALA A 252 -23.87 -26.22 -1.52
C ALA A 252 -23.25 -27.10 -2.60
N THR A 253 -22.00 -26.84 -2.98
CA THR A 253 -21.29 -27.66 -3.98
C THR A 253 -21.08 -29.09 -3.51
N ARG A 254 -20.73 -29.28 -2.22
CA ARG A 254 -20.57 -30.64 -1.66
C ARG A 254 -21.88 -31.42 -1.60
N ARG A 255 -23.00 -30.78 -1.30
CA ARG A 255 -24.33 -31.42 -1.34
C ARG A 255 -24.66 -31.88 -2.75
N ARG A 256 -24.44 -31.05 -3.78
CA ARG A 256 -24.65 -31.42 -5.17
C ARG A 256 -23.78 -32.62 -5.57
N GLN A 257 -22.54 -32.68 -5.17
CA GLN A 257 -21.63 -33.79 -5.43
C GLN A 257 -22.11 -35.09 -4.76
N LYS A 258 -22.59 -34.99 -3.52
CA LYS A 258 -23.21 -36.13 -2.80
C LYS A 258 -24.44 -36.65 -3.55
N GLU A 259 -25.31 -35.78 -4.03
CA GLU A 259 -26.50 -36.15 -4.79
C GLU A 259 -26.14 -36.85 -6.11
N LEU A 260 -25.02 -36.50 -6.72
CA LEU A 260 -24.49 -37.16 -7.91
C LEU A 260 -23.90 -38.55 -7.61
N LEU A 261 -23.40 -38.79 -6.40
CA LEU A 261 -22.86 -40.07 -5.95
C LEU A 261 -23.99 -41.03 -5.51
N LEU A 262 -25.04 -40.46 -4.90
CA LEU A 262 -26.19 -41.19 -4.41
C LEU A 262 -27.44 -40.77 -5.19
N PRO A 263 -27.71 -41.36 -6.36
CA PRO A 263 -28.95 -41.08 -7.07
C PRO A 263 -30.16 -41.47 -6.21
N THR A 264 -31.17 -40.62 -6.18
CA THR A 264 -32.39 -40.74 -5.35
C THR A 264 -33.20 -42.03 -5.68
N THR A 265 -33.01 -42.58 -6.82
CA THR A 265 -33.53 -43.89 -7.25
C THR A 265 -32.34 -44.78 -7.56
N ILE A 266 -31.93 -45.57 -6.58
CA ILE A 266 -31.14 -46.76 -6.85
C ILE A 266 -32.14 -47.73 -7.52
N THR A 267 -32.23 -47.65 -8.84
CA THR A 267 -32.72 -48.79 -9.57
C THR A 267 -31.63 -49.84 -9.43
N LEU A 268 -31.77 -50.63 -8.35
CA LEU A 268 -31.13 -51.92 -8.25
C LEU A 268 -31.63 -52.72 -9.43
N VAL A 269 -30.98 -52.52 -10.60
CA VAL A 269 -31.05 -53.47 -11.66
C VAL A 269 -30.33 -54.68 -11.08
N ASP A 270 -31.13 -55.73 -10.91
CA ASP A 270 -30.68 -57.01 -10.42
C ASP A 270 -29.26 -57.36 -10.85
N GLU A 271 -28.49 -57.91 -9.91
CA GLU A 271 -27.38 -58.84 -10.09
C GLU A 271 -25.94 -58.33 -10.28
N ASP A 272 -25.62 -57.05 -10.14
CA ASP A 272 -24.21 -56.67 -10.22
C ASP A 272 -23.65 -56.26 -8.81
N GLU A 273 -23.11 -57.30 -8.11
CA GLU A 273 -22.28 -57.08 -6.89
C GLU A 273 -21.14 -56.07 -7.15
N ALA A 274 -20.59 -56.00 -8.35
CA ALA A 274 -19.59 -55.08 -8.82
C ALA A 274 -20.08 -53.61 -8.79
N SER A 275 -21.34 -53.35 -9.15
CA SER A 275 -21.94 -52.01 -9.14
C SER A 275 -22.14 -51.50 -7.72
N LEU A 276 -22.53 -52.37 -6.78
CA LEU A 276 -22.69 -52.00 -5.36
C LEU A 276 -21.33 -51.75 -4.70
N SER A 277 -20.32 -52.60 -4.98
CA SER A 277 -18.96 -52.40 -4.48
C SER A 277 -18.37 -51.07 -4.94
N GLY A 278 -18.48 -50.76 -6.24
CA GLY A 278 -17.99 -49.48 -6.77
C GLY A 278 -18.70 -48.26 -6.18
N LEU A 279 -20.00 -48.37 -5.90
CA LEU A 279 -20.74 -47.30 -5.22
C LEU A 279 -20.28 -47.11 -3.77
N LEU A 280 -20.06 -48.19 -3.02
CA LEU A 280 -19.55 -48.14 -1.66
C LEU A 280 -18.12 -47.59 -1.60
N GLU A 281 -17.26 -47.98 -2.53
CA GLU A 281 -15.89 -47.43 -2.70
C GLU A 281 -15.95 -45.93 -2.97
N GLY A 282 -16.80 -45.46 -3.88
CA GLY A 282 -16.98 -44.05 -4.18
C GLY A 282 -17.42 -43.22 -2.95
N ILE A 283 -18.36 -43.78 -2.15
CA ILE A 283 -18.83 -43.14 -0.90
C ILE A 283 -17.70 -43.08 0.15
N ALA A 284 -16.98 -44.21 0.34
CA ALA A 284 -15.89 -44.28 1.28
C ALA A 284 -14.78 -43.30 0.92
N GLY A 285 -14.37 -43.26 -0.35
CA GLY A 285 -13.37 -42.29 -0.83
C GLY A 285 -13.82 -40.84 -0.67
N PHE A 286 -15.08 -40.53 -0.95
CA PHE A 286 -15.66 -39.21 -0.70
C PHE A 286 -15.60 -38.82 0.78
N ALA A 287 -15.96 -39.73 1.69
CA ALA A 287 -15.89 -39.49 3.13
C ALA A 287 -14.45 -39.26 3.62
N ILE A 288 -13.48 -39.99 3.06
CA ILE A 288 -12.05 -39.81 3.38
C ILE A 288 -11.57 -38.43 2.95
N ILE A 289 -11.89 -38.00 1.74
CA ILE A 289 -11.52 -36.67 1.24
C ILE A 289 -12.15 -35.58 2.10
N GLU A 290 -13.42 -35.74 2.47
CA GLU A 290 -14.12 -34.75 3.31
C GLU A 290 -13.48 -34.63 4.69
N ARG A 291 -13.14 -35.76 5.33
CA ARG A 291 -12.40 -35.80 6.60
C ARG A 291 -11.05 -35.09 6.50
N ALA A 292 -10.29 -35.35 5.45
CA ALA A 292 -9.01 -34.71 5.19
C ALA A 292 -9.15 -33.19 4.97
N THR A 293 -10.15 -32.77 4.19
CA THR A 293 -10.45 -31.36 3.96
C THR A 293 -10.78 -30.62 5.25
N VAL A 294 -11.59 -31.24 6.13
CA VAL A 294 -11.92 -30.65 7.44
C VAL A 294 -10.66 -30.58 8.32
N LYS A 295 -9.85 -31.65 8.39
CA LYS A 295 -8.61 -31.68 9.16
C LYS A 295 -7.65 -30.56 8.69
N LYS A 296 -7.40 -30.44 7.40
CA LYS A 296 -6.52 -29.41 6.80
C LYS A 296 -7.05 -27.99 7.03
N THR A 297 -8.35 -27.76 6.94
CA THR A 297 -8.93 -26.44 7.24
C THR A 297 -8.85 -26.07 8.73
N GLN A 298 -8.91 -27.04 9.64
CA GLN A 298 -8.72 -26.81 11.08
C GLN A 298 -7.26 -26.49 11.42
N GLU A 299 -6.30 -27.21 10.83
CA GLU A 299 -4.87 -26.97 10.98
C GLU A 299 -4.50 -25.53 10.53
N LEU A 300 -5.04 -25.08 9.40
CA LEU A 300 -4.84 -23.71 8.92
C LEU A 300 -5.42 -22.66 9.86
N ARG A 301 -6.61 -22.86 10.38
CA ARG A 301 -7.21 -21.92 11.34
C ARG A 301 -6.34 -21.76 12.58
N SER A 302 -5.86 -22.87 13.14
CA SER A 302 -4.98 -22.82 14.29
C SER A 302 -3.67 -22.09 14.00
N SER A 303 -3.04 -22.32 12.83
CA SER A 303 -1.81 -21.64 12.43
C SER A 303 -2.02 -20.13 12.20
N VAL A 304 -3.13 -19.72 11.61
CA VAL A 304 -3.49 -18.30 11.40
C VAL A 304 -3.78 -17.60 12.73
N GLU A 305 -4.48 -18.24 13.66
CA GLU A 305 -4.73 -17.70 15.01
C GLU A 305 -3.43 -17.53 15.80
N VAL A 306 -2.50 -18.47 15.73
CA VAL A 306 -1.17 -18.37 16.32
C VAL A 306 -0.40 -17.21 15.72
N SER A 307 -0.38 -17.08 14.38
CA SER A 307 0.29 -15.98 13.69
C SER A 307 -0.31 -14.61 14.05
N ARG A 308 -1.64 -14.50 14.16
CA ARG A 308 -2.33 -13.27 14.59
C ARG A 308 -2.00 -12.94 16.05
N SER A 309 -1.91 -13.93 16.93
CA SER A 309 -1.56 -13.71 18.34
C SER A 309 -0.13 -13.22 18.50
N LEU A 310 0.83 -13.75 17.71
CA LEU A 310 2.21 -13.31 17.67
C LEU A 310 2.36 -11.89 17.10
N SER A 311 1.61 -11.57 16.03
CA SER A 311 1.59 -10.22 15.46
C SER A 311 1.02 -9.19 16.43
N ARG A 312 -0.04 -9.50 17.18
CA ARG A 312 -0.58 -8.63 18.24
C ARG A 312 0.41 -8.40 19.36
N LYS A 313 1.12 -9.44 19.81
CA LYS A 313 2.17 -9.32 20.85
C LYS A 313 3.34 -8.45 20.36
N SER A 314 3.75 -8.60 19.11
CA SER A 314 4.80 -7.75 18.50
C SER A 314 4.39 -6.28 18.39
N SER A 315 3.12 -5.98 18.09
CA SER A 315 2.59 -4.60 18.07
C SER A 315 2.55 -3.97 19.45
N VAL A 316 2.24 -4.75 20.49
CA VAL A 316 2.23 -4.25 21.88
C VAL A 316 3.65 -3.95 22.38
N VAL A 317 4.63 -4.77 22.00
CA VAL A 317 6.05 -4.52 22.35
C VAL A 317 6.61 -3.29 21.65
N ARG A 318 6.16 -2.94 20.42
CA ARG A 318 6.55 -1.71 19.74
C ARG A 318 5.91 -0.43 20.32
N LEU A 319 4.88 -0.54 21.14
CA LEU A 319 4.24 0.58 21.82
C LEU A 319 4.89 0.89 23.18
N PHE A 320 5.78 0.02 23.69
CA PHE A 320 6.49 0.17 24.94
C PHE A 320 8.02 0.36 24.81
N LEU A 321 8.55 0.48 23.58
CA LEU A 321 9.89 0.96 23.24
C LEU A 321 9.81 2.27 22.43
#